data_48ea96f2a56ea07598fcf266a9889f7a
#
_entry.id   48ea96f2a56ea07598fcf266a9889f7a
#
_cell.length_a   1.000
_cell.length_b   1.000
_cell.length_c   1.000
_cell.angle_alpha   90.00
_cell.angle_beta   90.00
_cell.angle_gamma   90.00
#
_symmetry.space_group_name_H-M   'P 1'
#
loop_
_entity.id
_entity.type
_entity.pdbx_description
1 polymer ?
#
loop_
_entity_poly.entity_id
_entity_poly.type
_entity_poly.pdbx_seq_one_letter_code
_entity_poly.pdbx_strand_id
1 'polypeptide(L)'
;MNETIKSIPPFLNDGGKMGELIRRTDWSQSPLGPPETWPVSLQTSVSILLNSQFPMFVWWGPELITIYNDSYIPIAGEKHPKLLGQSGKEGWAEIWPDLGPLVESVFAGVSTWSEDQL
;
A
#
# COMPACT_ATOMS: atom_id res chain seq x y z
N MET A 1 -23.31 -11.19 -11.39
CA MET A 1 -22.43 -11.57 -12.32
C MET A 1 -21.56 -10.51 -12.82
N ASN A 2 -22.08 -9.64 -13.58
CA ASN A 2 -21.26 -8.59 -14.12
C ASN A 2 -20.72 -7.66 -13.06
N GLU A 3 -21.49 -7.48 -12.01
CA GLU A 3 -21.03 -6.64 -10.94
C GLU A 3 -19.77 -7.17 -10.28
N THR A 4 -19.71 -8.47 -10.14
CA THR A 4 -18.54 -9.09 -9.54
C THR A 4 -17.30 -8.80 -10.38
N ILE A 5 -17.42 -8.95 -11.68
CA ILE A 5 -16.31 -8.72 -12.58
C ILE A 5 -15.86 -7.26 -12.52
N LYS A 6 -16.82 -6.34 -12.48
CA LYS A 6 -16.51 -4.91 -12.47
C LYS A 6 -15.88 -4.47 -11.17
N SER A 7 -16.12 -5.21 -10.10
CA SER A 7 -15.57 -4.80 -8.81
C SER A 7 -14.11 -5.15 -8.65
N ILE A 8 -13.50 -5.84 -9.62
CA ILE A 8 -12.09 -6.19 -9.57
C ILE A 8 -11.34 -5.40 -10.63
N PRO A 9 -10.63 -4.35 -10.22
CA PRO A 9 -9.86 -3.56 -11.18
C PRO A 9 -8.77 -4.39 -11.83
N PRO A 10 -8.46 -4.10 -13.09
CA PRO A 10 -7.44 -4.90 -13.81
C PRO A 10 -6.08 -4.92 -13.13
N PHE A 11 -5.69 -3.86 -12.43
CA PHE A 11 -4.38 -3.84 -11.79
C PHE A 11 -4.30 -4.82 -10.62
N LEU A 12 -5.41 -5.41 -10.23
CA LEU A 12 -5.44 -6.41 -9.16
C LEU A 12 -5.66 -7.82 -9.67
N ASN A 13 -5.61 -8.05 -10.99
CA ASN A 13 -5.88 -9.37 -11.53
C ASN A 13 -4.85 -10.40 -11.11
N ASP A 14 -3.63 -9.97 -10.91
CA ASP A 14 -2.55 -10.85 -10.48
C ASP A 14 -1.95 -10.30 -9.20
N GLY A 15 -0.73 -10.71 -8.90
CA GLY A 15 -0.07 -10.19 -7.73
C GLY A 15 0.07 -11.20 -6.61
N GLY A 16 -0.17 -12.48 -6.91
CA GLY A 16 0.05 -13.55 -5.96
C GLY A 16 -0.85 -13.45 -4.75
N LYS A 17 -0.27 -13.81 -3.60
CA LYS A 17 -1.03 -13.81 -2.35
C LYS A 17 -1.51 -12.43 -1.97
N MET A 18 -0.66 -11.43 -2.15
CA MET A 18 -1.05 -10.07 -1.78
C MET A 18 -2.09 -9.51 -2.71
N GLY A 19 -2.00 -9.83 -4.01
CA GLY A 19 -3.05 -9.42 -4.94
C GLY A 19 -4.40 -9.96 -4.51
N GLU A 20 -4.42 -11.24 -4.14
CA GLU A 20 -5.66 -11.85 -3.66
C GLU A 20 -6.15 -11.21 -2.37
N LEU A 21 -5.24 -10.97 -1.43
CA LEU A 21 -5.61 -10.37 -0.16
C LEU A 21 -6.17 -8.98 -0.36
N ILE A 22 -5.58 -8.18 -1.24
CA ILE A 22 -6.08 -6.85 -1.53
C ILE A 22 -7.49 -6.94 -2.10
N ARG A 23 -7.73 -7.88 -3.01
CA ARG A 23 -9.06 -8.03 -3.61
C ARG A 23 -10.11 -8.42 -2.58
N ARG A 24 -9.71 -9.20 -1.57
CA ARG A 24 -10.64 -9.69 -0.55
C ARG A 24 -10.84 -8.74 0.61
N THR A 25 -10.00 -7.74 0.73
CA THR A 25 -10.08 -6.79 1.84
C THR A 25 -11.24 -5.83 1.61
N ASP A 26 -11.96 -5.56 2.70
CA ASP A 26 -13.04 -4.58 2.67
C ASP A 26 -12.44 -3.19 2.89
N TRP A 27 -12.27 -2.46 1.81
CA TRP A 27 -11.64 -1.14 1.88
C TRP A 27 -12.62 -0.03 2.24
N SER A 28 -13.90 -0.38 2.44
CA SER A 28 -14.88 0.65 2.78
C SER A 28 -14.59 1.31 4.12
N GLN A 29 -13.82 0.63 4.98
CA GLN A 29 -13.45 1.20 6.27
C GLN A 29 -12.13 1.95 6.22
N SER A 30 -11.48 1.95 5.07
CA SER A 30 -10.18 2.59 4.91
C SER A 30 -10.34 3.98 4.33
N PRO A 31 -9.44 4.93 4.66
CA PRO A 31 -9.44 6.23 4.00
C PRO A 31 -9.27 6.13 2.49
N LEU A 32 -8.71 5.02 1.99
CA LEU A 32 -8.52 4.82 0.56
C LEU A 32 -9.82 4.54 -0.18
N GLY A 33 -10.79 3.93 0.50
CA GLY A 33 -12.01 3.51 -0.16
C GLY A 33 -11.80 2.35 -1.12
N PRO A 34 -12.82 2.01 -1.90
CA PRO A 34 -12.73 0.84 -2.79
C PRO A 34 -11.63 1.01 -3.82
N PRO A 35 -10.92 -0.10 -4.15
CA PRO A 35 -9.80 -0.01 -5.09
C PRO A 35 -10.14 0.59 -6.44
N GLU A 36 -11.36 0.38 -6.92
CA GLU A 36 -11.73 0.92 -8.22
C GLU A 36 -11.81 2.45 -8.21
N THR A 37 -11.85 3.07 -7.03
CA THR A 37 -11.85 4.52 -6.91
C THR A 37 -10.48 5.11 -6.61
N TRP A 38 -9.46 4.27 -6.49
CA TRP A 38 -8.13 4.76 -6.16
C TRP A 38 -7.59 5.64 -7.29
N PRO A 39 -6.83 6.70 -6.96
CA PRO A 39 -6.21 7.50 -8.00
C PRO A 39 -5.31 6.66 -8.91
N VAL A 40 -5.16 7.10 -10.16
CA VAL A 40 -4.35 6.37 -11.12
C VAL A 40 -2.94 6.17 -10.61
N SER A 41 -2.37 7.18 -9.95
CA SER A 41 -1.01 7.06 -9.42
C SER A 41 -0.91 5.96 -8.37
N LEU A 42 -1.93 5.80 -7.53
CA LEU A 42 -1.92 4.71 -6.57
C LEU A 42 -2.09 3.37 -7.27
N GLN A 43 -3.01 3.29 -8.23
CA GLN A 43 -3.21 2.06 -8.98
C GLN A 43 -1.92 1.63 -9.68
N THR A 44 -1.22 2.59 -10.25
CA THR A 44 0.04 2.29 -10.94
C THR A 44 1.09 1.79 -9.95
N SER A 45 1.21 2.47 -8.81
CA SER A 45 2.18 2.05 -7.79
C SER A 45 1.90 0.65 -7.30
N VAL A 46 0.63 0.33 -7.05
CA VAL A 46 0.26 -1.00 -6.58
C VAL A 46 0.54 -2.03 -7.66
N SER A 47 0.24 -1.71 -8.90
CA SER A 47 0.52 -2.63 -10.00
C SER A 47 2.01 -2.94 -10.09
N ILE A 48 2.85 -1.91 -9.93
CA ILE A 48 4.29 -2.10 -9.99
C ILE A 48 4.76 -3.02 -8.87
N LEU A 49 4.33 -2.75 -7.64
CA LEU A 49 4.82 -3.56 -6.53
C LEU A 49 4.29 -4.99 -6.58
N LEU A 50 3.06 -5.18 -7.05
CA LEU A 50 2.50 -6.53 -7.13
C LEU A 50 3.21 -7.39 -8.18
N ASN A 51 3.82 -6.75 -9.16
CA ASN A 51 4.54 -7.48 -10.21
C ASN A 51 6.04 -7.55 -9.97
N SER A 52 6.52 -7.02 -8.87
CA SER A 52 7.94 -7.01 -8.56
C SER A 52 8.33 -8.26 -7.79
N GLN A 53 9.55 -8.74 -8.06
CA GLN A 53 10.13 -9.85 -7.29
C GLN A 53 10.88 -9.36 -6.07
N PHE A 54 11.03 -8.06 -5.92
CA PHE A 54 11.74 -7.47 -4.79
C PHE A 54 10.77 -6.98 -3.74
N PRO A 55 11.16 -7.00 -2.46
CA PRO A 55 10.28 -6.48 -1.41
C PRO A 55 9.97 -5.01 -1.66
N MET A 56 8.69 -4.70 -1.72
CA MET A 56 8.25 -3.33 -1.95
C MET A 56 6.99 -3.06 -1.17
N PHE A 57 6.85 -1.82 -0.74
CA PHE A 57 5.61 -1.36 -0.13
C PHE A 57 5.39 0.10 -0.52
N VAL A 58 4.16 0.54 -0.33
CA VAL A 58 3.81 1.94 -0.52
C VAL A 58 3.06 2.42 0.70
N TRP A 59 3.35 3.65 1.08
CA TRP A 59 2.56 4.39 2.08
C TRP A 59 1.83 5.47 1.33
N TRP A 60 0.51 5.45 1.43
CA TRP A 60 -0.31 6.36 0.65
C TRP A 60 -1.11 7.29 1.54
N GLY A 61 -1.09 8.59 1.20
CA GLY A 61 -1.89 9.58 1.87
C GLY A 61 -1.30 10.02 3.19
N PRO A 62 -1.95 10.99 3.84
CA PRO A 62 -1.44 11.49 5.11
C PRO A 62 -1.47 10.45 6.21
N GLU A 63 -2.33 9.44 6.08
CA GLU A 63 -2.38 8.35 7.04
C GLU A 63 -1.32 7.29 6.80
N LEU A 64 -0.61 7.36 5.67
CA LEU A 64 0.43 6.39 5.33
C LEU A 64 -0.14 4.97 5.31
N ILE A 65 -1.23 4.80 4.57
CA ILE A 65 -1.87 3.49 4.46
C ILE A 65 -0.92 2.54 3.73
N THR A 66 -0.69 1.39 4.31
CA THR A 66 0.35 0.46 3.87
C THR A 66 -0.20 -0.57 2.90
N ILE A 67 0.47 -0.72 1.75
CA ILE A 67 0.19 -1.78 0.78
C ILE A 67 1.54 -2.35 0.38
N TYR A 68 1.65 -3.68 0.34
CA TYR A 68 2.94 -4.31 0.08
C TYR A 68 2.74 -5.58 -0.75
N ASN A 69 3.85 -6.11 -1.26
CA ASN A 69 3.82 -7.27 -2.15
C ASN A 69 4.25 -8.55 -1.42
N ASP A 70 4.18 -9.68 -2.14
CA ASP A 70 4.50 -10.97 -1.56
C ASP A 70 5.93 -11.01 -1.00
N SER A 71 6.87 -10.44 -1.73
CA SER A 71 8.27 -10.47 -1.31
C SER A 71 8.50 -9.73 0.00
N TYR A 72 7.60 -8.82 0.36
CA TYR A 72 7.71 -8.08 1.60
C TYR A 72 7.15 -8.85 2.79
N ILE A 73 6.38 -9.92 2.55
CA ILE A 73 5.72 -10.65 3.64
C ILE A 73 6.73 -11.12 4.69
N PRO A 74 7.90 -11.69 4.33
CA PRO A 74 8.85 -12.09 5.35
C PRO A 74 9.37 -10.91 6.19
N ILE A 75 9.46 -9.74 5.58
CA ILE A 75 9.91 -8.54 6.30
C ILE A 75 8.82 -8.08 7.27
N ALA A 76 7.57 -8.13 6.84
CA ALA A 76 6.46 -7.77 7.71
C ALA A 76 6.34 -8.73 8.87
N GLY A 77 6.68 -9.99 8.64
CA GLY A 77 6.69 -11.00 9.69
C GLY A 77 5.33 -11.16 10.32
N GLU A 78 5.30 -11.08 11.64
CA GLU A 78 4.06 -11.29 12.39
C GLU A 78 3.02 -10.20 12.13
N LYS A 79 3.41 -9.09 11.54
CA LYS A 79 2.47 -8.02 11.23
C LYS A 79 1.58 -8.36 10.04
N HIS A 80 2.03 -9.29 9.19
CA HIS A 80 1.21 -9.75 8.08
C HIS A 80 0.18 -10.74 8.59
N PRO A 81 -1.08 -10.73 8.16
CA PRO A 81 -1.60 -9.87 7.08
C PRO A 81 -2.24 -8.57 7.57
N LYS A 82 -2.25 -8.35 8.86
CA LYS A 82 -2.94 -7.21 9.43
C LYS A 82 -2.33 -5.89 8.99
N LEU A 83 -1.04 -5.91 8.64
CA LEU A 83 -0.35 -4.71 8.21
C LEU A 83 -0.96 -4.11 6.96
N LEU A 84 -1.53 -4.95 6.10
CA LEU A 84 -2.18 -4.43 4.89
C LEU A 84 -3.33 -3.54 5.28
N GLY A 85 -3.29 -2.30 4.81
CA GLY A 85 -4.34 -1.34 5.11
C GLY A 85 -4.15 -0.57 6.39
N GLN A 86 -3.16 -0.93 7.21
CA GLN A 86 -2.87 -0.18 8.43
C GLN A 86 -2.08 1.09 8.09
N SER A 87 -2.25 2.11 8.94
CA SER A 87 -1.38 3.27 8.81
C SER A 87 0.04 2.86 9.19
N GLY A 88 1.02 3.51 8.56
CA GLY A 88 2.40 3.21 8.88
C GLY A 88 2.70 3.43 10.34
N LYS A 89 2.11 4.48 10.92
CA LYS A 89 2.34 4.78 12.31
C LYS A 89 1.83 3.67 13.22
N GLU A 90 0.66 3.12 12.92
CA GLU A 90 0.12 2.03 13.73
C GLU A 90 0.87 0.73 13.48
N GLY A 91 1.18 0.46 12.22
CA GLY A 91 1.85 -0.78 11.87
C GLY A 91 3.24 -0.89 12.44
N TRP A 92 3.93 0.24 12.56
CA TRP A 92 5.30 0.27 13.06
C TRP A 92 5.43 1.09 14.33
N ALA A 93 4.40 1.02 15.18
CA ALA A 93 4.33 1.85 16.39
C ALA A 93 5.57 1.69 17.26
N GLU A 94 6.13 0.48 17.32
CA GLU A 94 7.25 0.22 18.22
C GLU A 94 8.52 0.95 17.81
N ILE A 95 8.65 1.29 16.53
CA ILE A 95 9.83 2.01 16.07
C ILE A 95 9.51 3.42 15.59
N TRP A 96 8.26 3.84 15.75
CA TRP A 96 7.86 5.15 15.23
C TRP A 96 8.58 6.31 15.90
N PRO A 97 8.94 6.23 17.19
CA PRO A 97 9.73 7.33 17.77
C PRO A 97 10.99 7.64 17.00
N ASP A 98 11.62 6.62 16.39
CA ASP A 98 12.81 6.81 15.58
C ASP A 98 12.47 7.08 14.13
N LEU A 99 11.44 6.43 13.61
CA LEU A 99 11.10 6.48 12.21
C LEU A 99 10.28 7.72 11.85
N GLY A 100 9.39 8.14 12.76
CA GLY A 100 8.47 9.22 12.47
C GLY A 100 9.14 10.51 12.04
N PRO A 101 10.16 10.99 12.77
CA PRO A 101 10.83 12.22 12.36
C PRO A 101 11.45 12.12 10.97
N LEU A 102 11.97 10.95 10.61
CA LEU A 102 12.53 10.76 9.28
C LEU A 102 11.43 10.82 8.21
N VAL A 103 10.30 10.20 8.48
CA VAL A 103 9.18 10.21 7.54
C VAL A 103 8.67 11.64 7.37
N GLU A 104 8.52 12.37 8.47
CA GLU A 104 8.06 13.74 8.40
C GLU A 104 9.02 14.61 7.62
N SER A 105 10.31 14.38 7.80
CA SER A 105 11.32 15.11 7.06
C SER A 105 11.20 14.87 5.55
N VAL A 106 10.97 13.61 5.17
CA VAL A 106 10.79 13.27 3.78
C VAL A 106 9.55 13.96 3.21
N PHE A 107 8.44 13.94 3.97
CA PHE A 107 7.23 14.56 3.50
C PHE A 107 7.36 16.07 3.41
N ALA A 108 8.10 16.67 4.32
CA ALA A 108 8.32 18.12 4.26
C ALA A 108 8.99 18.52 2.96
N GLY A 109 9.87 17.66 2.45
CA GLY A 109 10.57 17.94 1.21
C GLY A 109 9.97 17.28 0.00
N VAL A 110 8.82 16.65 0.15
CA VAL A 110 8.31 15.75 -0.87
C VAL A 110 7.99 16.46 -2.18
N SER A 111 7.50 17.68 -2.09
CA SER A 111 7.15 18.40 -3.31
C SER A 111 8.37 18.57 -4.21
N THR A 112 9.54 18.73 -3.60
CA THR A 112 10.78 18.84 -4.36
C THR A 112 11.36 17.48 -4.66
N TRP A 113 11.38 16.64 -3.65
CA TRP A 113 12.05 15.36 -3.76
C TRP A 113 11.34 14.41 -4.71
N SER A 114 10.01 14.31 -4.61
CA SER A 114 9.28 13.35 -5.41
C SER A 114 9.41 13.64 -6.90
N GLU A 115 9.51 14.89 -7.25
CA GLU A 115 9.66 15.27 -8.65
C GLU A 115 11.01 14.82 -9.19
N ASP A 116 12.01 14.83 -8.36
CA ASP A 116 13.36 14.48 -8.79
C ASP A 116 13.57 12.98 -8.81
N GLN A 117 12.95 12.28 -7.90
CA GLN A 117 13.21 10.86 -7.71
C GLN A 117 12.29 9.97 -8.52
N LEU A 118 11.16 10.48 -8.85
CA LEU A 118 10.19 9.69 -9.59
C LEU A 118 10.16 10.11 -11.04
#